data_ad8e6e3e12b20fa8d746750aee34dfe6
#
_entry.id   ad8e6e3e12b20fa8d746750aee34dfe6
#
_cell.length_a   1.000
_cell.length_b   1.000
_cell.length_c   1.000
_cell.angle_alpha   90.00
_cell.angle_beta   90.00
_cell.angle_gamma   90.00
#
_symmetry.space_group_name_H-M   'P 1'
#
loop_
_entity.id
_entity.type
_entity.pdbx_description
1 polymer ?
#
loop_
_entity_poly.entity_id
_entity_poly.type
_entity_poly.pdbx_seq_one_letter_code
_entity_poly.pdbx_strand_id
1 'polypeptide(L)'
;ELPLPEDEAVSVFGSGAPALLAELGQEGLLVHRSGGWRWNVSSSDGPWEEIQIRGSGGDVQIVDTRSGSIIGSVPQDSADSQVFPDAIYVHQGRTFHVLSLEEGPTRIAYVEEVRTPLRTRAQDATSLRVISVDEEWVSPDSLVHWYRGTVDVTRQVTDFDLLRLPGLEYISNTQLDMPERTLRTQACWYTLSPATMAAIGIDKGDVLGALHAAEHASIALLPLLANCDRWDLGGLSTNLHTDTDLPTVFVHDAYPGGAGYAHYGFAHAREWMERTYQAVSECQCHDGCPRCIQSPKCGNGNEPLSKIGAKLLLGFLVEHSPFEEIPRKLSDTK
;
A
#
# COMPACT_ATOMS: atom_id res chain seq x y z
N GLU A 1 -6.01 2.88 -30.83
CA GLU A 1 -5.59 4.27 -30.51
C GLU A 1 -6.59 5.26 -31.12
N LEU A 2 -7.79 5.29 -30.54
CA LEU A 2 -8.82 6.24 -30.92
C LEU A 2 -8.51 7.62 -30.31
N PRO A 3 -8.93 8.73 -30.96
CA PRO A 3 -8.85 10.02 -30.31
C PRO A 3 -9.76 10.05 -29.08
N LEU A 4 -9.35 10.76 -28.04
CA LEU A 4 -10.15 11.01 -26.85
C LEU A 4 -10.85 12.36 -26.98
N PRO A 5 -12.17 12.41 -27.22
CA PRO A 5 -12.97 13.64 -27.20
C PRO A 5 -12.98 14.25 -25.79
N GLU A 6 -13.09 15.57 -25.66
CA GLU A 6 -13.09 16.23 -24.35
C GLU A 6 -14.30 15.88 -23.48
N ASP A 7 -15.47 15.70 -24.10
CA ASP A 7 -16.70 15.27 -23.41
C ASP A 7 -16.58 13.85 -22.86
N GLU A 8 -15.95 12.94 -23.62
CA GLU A 8 -15.64 11.59 -23.15
C GLU A 8 -14.61 11.63 -22.02
N ALA A 9 -13.56 12.46 -22.15
CA ALA A 9 -12.56 12.63 -21.10
C ALA A 9 -13.19 13.14 -19.80
N VAL A 10 -14.09 14.12 -19.86
CA VAL A 10 -14.82 14.61 -18.68
C VAL A 10 -15.72 13.54 -18.08
N SER A 11 -16.38 12.75 -18.93
CA SER A 11 -17.25 11.66 -18.47
C SER A 11 -16.49 10.57 -17.71
N VAL A 12 -15.24 10.26 -18.17
CA VAL A 12 -14.43 9.17 -17.60
C VAL A 12 -13.56 9.65 -16.42
N PHE A 13 -12.92 10.82 -16.57
CA PHE A 13 -11.89 11.31 -15.64
C PHE A 13 -12.35 12.53 -14.80
N GLY A 14 -13.60 12.99 -14.99
CA GLY A 14 -14.14 14.11 -14.24
C GLY A 14 -13.79 15.49 -14.83
N SER A 15 -14.25 16.54 -14.14
CA SER A 15 -14.17 17.94 -14.61
C SER A 15 -12.75 18.51 -14.72
N GLY A 16 -11.75 17.87 -14.11
CA GLY A 16 -10.34 18.25 -14.20
C GLY A 16 -9.66 17.80 -15.52
N ALA A 17 -10.27 16.86 -16.26
CA ALA A 17 -9.68 16.28 -17.46
C ALA A 17 -9.25 17.30 -18.55
N PRO A 18 -10.02 18.35 -18.87
CA PRO A 18 -9.59 19.31 -19.90
C PRO A 18 -8.30 20.05 -19.53
N ALA A 19 -8.13 20.41 -18.25
CA ALA A 19 -6.93 21.09 -17.78
C ALA A 19 -5.70 20.17 -17.88
N LEU A 20 -5.83 18.93 -17.46
CA LEU A 20 -4.77 17.92 -17.55
C LEU A 20 -4.40 17.60 -18.99
N LEU A 21 -5.38 17.45 -19.89
CA LEU A 21 -5.13 17.23 -21.30
C LEU A 21 -4.37 18.40 -21.96
N ALA A 22 -4.71 19.64 -21.56
CA ALA A 22 -3.99 20.81 -22.03
C ALA A 22 -2.54 20.86 -21.53
N GLU A 23 -2.29 20.47 -20.28
CA GLU A 23 -0.96 20.35 -19.67
C GLU A 23 -0.13 19.30 -20.41
N LEU A 24 -0.63 18.09 -20.57
CA LEU A 24 0.03 17.02 -21.33
C LEU A 24 0.28 17.41 -22.80
N GLY A 25 -0.59 18.26 -23.36
CA GLY A 25 -0.39 18.84 -24.68
C GLY A 25 0.75 19.86 -24.72
N GLN A 26 0.93 20.67 -23.67
CA GLN A 26 2.06 21.63 -23.54
C GLN A 26 3.39 20.89 -23.35
N GLU A 27 3.39 19.78 -22.63
CA GLU A 27 4.54 18.90 -22.47
C GLU A 27 4.91 18.14 -23.74
N GLY A 28 4.05 18.18 -24.75
CA GLY A 28 4.26 17.51 -26.05
C GLY A 28 3.96 16.02 -26.04
N LEU A 29 3.37 15.48 -24.98
CA LEU A 29 2.95 14.08 -24.90
C LEU A 29 1.67 13.82 -25.69
N LEU A 30 0.76 14.78 -25.71
CA LEU A 30 -0.47 14.72 -26.47
C LEU A 30 -0.52 15.79 -27.57
N VAL A 31 -1.28 15.51 -28.62
CA VAL A 31 -1.61 16.47 -29.67
C VAL A 31 -3.13 16.52 -29.86
N HIS A 32 -3.68 17.74 -29.91
CA HIS A 32 -5.09 17.93 -30.22
C HIS A 32 -5.28 17.96 -31.73
N ARG A 33 -6.18 17.11 -32.25
CA ARG A 33 -6.56 17.03 -33.67
C ARG A 33 -8.08 17.02 -33.83
N SER A 34 -8.55 17.06 -35.06
CA SER A 34 -9.98 16.88 -35.32
C SER A 34 -10.46 15.54 -34.76
N GLY A 35 -11.39 15.60 -33.81
CA GLY A 35 -11.94 14.42 -33.13
C GLY A 35 -11.35 14.16 -31.70
N GLY A 36 -10.44 14.99 -31.19
CA GLY A 36 -9.98 14.91 -29.83
C GLY A 36 -8.46 14.82 -29.66
N TRP A 37 -8.05 14.49 -28.47
CA TRP A 37 -6.65 14.34 -28.05
C TRP A 37 -6.09 12.98 -28.47
N ARG A 38 -4.82 12.94 -28.85
CA ARG A 38 -4.11 11.72 -29.25
C ARG A 38 -2.69 11.76 -28.73
N TRP A 39 -2.10 10.59 -28.55
CA TRP A 39 -0.67 10.48 -28.30
C TRP A 39 0.15 11.12 -29.42
N ASN A 40 1.21 11.82 -29.04
CA ASN A 40 2.12 12.43 -30.00
C ASN A 40 3.08 11.37 -30.58
N VAL A 41 2.76 10.86 -31.75
CA VAL A 41 3.57 9.83 -32.43
C VAL A 41 4.98 10.31 -32.83
N SER A 42 5.30 11.61 -32.66
CA SER A 42 6.65 12.14 -32.86
C SER A 42 7.50 12.01 -31.59
N SER A 43 6.90 11.63 -30.45
CA SER A 43 7.66 11.20 -29.27
C SER A 43 8.40 9.92 -29.59
N SER A 44 9.66 9.80 -29.16
CA SER A 44 10.47 8.60 -29.34
C SER A 44 9.88 7.38 -28.62
N ASP A 45 9.09 7.63 -27.60
CA ASP A 45 8.58 6.62 -26.68
C ASP A 45 7.07 6.42 -26.92
N GLY A 46 6.62 5.18 -26.93
CA GLY A 46 5.19 4.87 -27.07
C GLY A 46 4.46 5.04 -25.72
N PRO A 47 3.13 5.28 -25.72
CA PRO A 47 2.38 5.43 -24.46
C PRO A 47 2.49 4.22 -23.54
N TRP A 48 2.78 3.03 -24.07
CA TRP A 48 2.98 1.81 -23.29
C TRP A 48 4.31 1.77 -22.53
N GLU A 49 5.30 2.61 -22.89
CA GLU A 49 6.58 2.72 -22.20
C GLU A 49 6.46 3.58 -20.95
N GLU A 50 5.53 4.55 -20.97
CA GLU A 50 5.21 5.43 -19.85
C GLU A 50 4.19 4.79 -18.88
N ILE A 51 3.39 3.82 -19.36
CA ILE A 51 2.37 3.19 -18.53
C ILE A 51 2.92 1.95 -17.85
N GLN A 52 3.14 2.05 -16.56
CA GLN A 52 3.42 0.90 -15.71
C GLN A 52 2.12 0.41 -15.08
N ILE A 53 1.72 -0.82 -15.40
CA ILE A 53 0.52 -1.44 -14.84
C ILE A 53 0.72 -1.79 -13.36
N ARG A 54 1.98 -2.01 -12.95
CA ARG A 54 2.37 -2.30 -11.57
C ARG A 54 3.72 -1.65 -11.26
N GLY A 55 3.79 -0.97 -10.11
CA GLY A 55 5.00 -0.29 -9.64
C GLY A 55 5.10 1.16 -10.12
N SER A 56 5.91 1.93 -9.46
CA SER A 56 6.24 3.31 -9.79
C SER A 56 7.73 3.42 -10.04
N GLY A 57 8.12 3.86 -11.25
CA GLY A 57 9.47 4.38 -11.47
C GLY A 57 10.49 3.44 -12.13
N GLY A 58 10.10 2.48 -12.96
CA GLY A 58 11.05 1.65 -13.73
C GLY A 58 11.60 0.45 -12.97
N ASP A 59 12.57 -0.21 -13.58
CA ASP A 59 13.19 -1.43 -13.09
C ASP A 59 14.64 -1.20 -12.67
N VAL A 60 15.06 -1.85 -11.60
CA VAL A 60 16.47 -2.01 -11.21
C VAL A 60 17.03 -3.22 -11.91
N GLN A 61 18.08 -3.03 -12.71
CA GLN A 61 18.73 -4.12 -13.42
C GLN A 61 19.62 -4.92 -12.47
N ILE A 62 19.64 -6.25 -12.65
CA ILE A 62 20.49 -7.15 -11.88
C ILE A 62 21.60 -7.65 -12.80
N VAL A 63 22.84 -7.32 -12.49
CA VAL A 63 24.03 -7.64 -13.29
C VAL A 63 24.92 -8.64 -12.56
N ASP A 64 25.12 -9.81 -13.14
CA ASP A 64 26.10 -10.78 -12.64
C ASP A 64 27.53 -10.30 -12.99
N THR A 65 28.31 -10.01 -11.96
CA THR A 65 29.67 -9.44 -12.11
C THR A 65 30.65 -10.40 -12.79
N ARG A 66 30.41 -11.70 -12.74
CA ARG A 66 31.29 -12.70 -13.39
C ARG A 66 31.11 -12.76 -14.90
N SER A 67 29.88 -12.66 -15.36
CA SER A 67 29.53 -12.70 -16.79
C SER A 67 29.39 -11.33 -17.42
N GLY A 68 29.18 -10.27 -16.63
CA GLY A 68 28.82 -8.94 -17.10
C GLY A 68 27.42 -8.86 -17.70
N SER A 69 26.61 -9.90 -17.53
CA SER A 69 25.28 -10.00 -18.14
C SER A 69 24.18 -9.53 -17.20
N ILE A 70 23.17 -8.87 -17.76
CA ILE A 70 21.91 -8.64 -17.06
C ILE A 70 21.18 -9.98 -16.93
N ILE A 71 20.91 -10.42 -15.70
CA ILE A 71 20.24 -11.69 -15.42
C ILE A 71 18.73 -11.52 -15.16
N GLY A 72 18.28 -10.29 -14.91
CA GLY A 72 16.89 -9.95 -14.67
C GLY A 72 16.73 -8.53 -14.16
N SER A 73 15.53 -8.20 -13.71
CA SER A 73 15.22 -6.92 -13.06
C SER A 73 14.29 -7.13 -11.86
N VAL A 74 14.23 -6.13 -10.99
CA VAL A 74 13.23 -6.00 -9.91
C VAL A 74 12.61 -4.61 -9.97
N PRO A 75 11.31 -4.47 -9.66
CA PRO A 75 10.66 -3.18 -9.58
C PRO A 75 11.39 -2.23 -8.61
N GLN A 76 11.49 -0.96 -8.97
CA GLN A 76 12.24 0.03 -8.20
C GLN A 76 11.73 0.20 -6.76
N ASP A 77 10.42 0.09 -6.56
CA ASP A 77 9.76 0.21 -5.25
C ASP A 77 10.10 -0.94 -4.28
N SER A 78 10.47 -2.10 -4.82
CA SER A 78 10.84 -3.29 -4.03
C SER A 78 12.36 -3.55 -3.97
N ALA A 79 13.13 -2.84 -4.78
CA ALA A 79 14.57 -3.08 -4.91
C ALA A 79 15.32 -2.90 -3.58
N ASP A 80 15.00 -1.84 -2.82
CA ASP A 80 15.65 -1.56 -1.54
C ASP A 80 15.44 -2.66 -0.49
N SER A 81 14.39 -3.48 -0.62
CA SER A 81 14.13 -4.62 0.27
C SER A 81 14.56 -5.97 -0.30
N GLN A 82 14.87 -6.07 -1.59
CA GLN A 82 15.22 -7.33 -2.25
C GLN A 82 16.68 -7.43 -2.64
N VAL A 83 17.27 -6.32 -3.13
CA VAL A 83 18.63 -6.29 -3.70
C VAL A 83 19.52 -5.24 -3.04
N PHE A 84 19.32 -4.99 -1.74
CA PHE A 84 20.20 -4.14 -0.92
C PHE A 84 21.60 -4.75 -0.80
N PRO A 85 22.65 -3.98 -0.47
CA PRO A 85 24.00 -4.51 -0.25
C PRO A 85 24.01 -5.64 0.79
N ASP A 86 24.73 -6.73 0.53
CA ASP A 86 24.78 -7.97 1.31
C ASP A 86 23.50 -8.83 1.31
N ALA A 87 22.48 -8.48 0.52
CA ALA A 87 21.31 -9.33 0.38
C ALA A 87 21.66 -10.70 -0.25
N ILE A 88 21.00 -11.75 0.23
CA ILE A 88 20.98 -13.08 -0.41
C ILE A 88 19.73 -13.14 -1.29
N TYR A 89 19.91 -12.88 -2.57
CA TYR A 89 18.86 -12.80 -3.56
C TYR A 89 18.69 -14.10 -4.33
N VAL A 90 17.46 -14.51 -4.57
CA VAL A 90 17.14 -15.72 -5.36
C VAL A 90 16.49 -15.32 -6.67
N HIS A 91 17.11 -15.72 -7.79
CA HIS A 91 16.59 -15.49 -9.12
C HIS A 91 16.57 -16.80 -9.91
N GLN A 92 15.38 -17.20 -10.41
CA GLN A 92 15.18 -18.43 -11.20
C GLN A 92 15.83 -19.68 -10.59
N GLY A 93 15.72 -19.86 -9.26
CA GLY A 93 16.26 -21.00 -8.53
C GLY A 93 17.78 -20.95 -8.27
N ARG A 94 18.47 -19.89 -8.72
CA ARG A 94 19.88 -19.61 -8.41
C ARG A 94 19.96 -18.60 -7.28
N THR A 95 20.99 -18.73 -6.46
CA THR A 95 21.20 -17.83 -5.30
C THR A 95 22.37 -16.90 -5.59
N PHE A 96 22.20 -15.64 -5.30
CA PHE A 96 23.17 -14.57 -5.52
C PHE A 96 23.40 -13.77 -4.24
N HIS A 97 24.65 -13.36 -4.03
CA HIS A 97 25.02 -12.34 -3.05
C HIS A 97 25.04 -10.97 -3.75
N VAL A 98 24.35 -10.00 -3.23
CA VAL A 98 24.35 -8.63 -3.74
C VAL A 98 25.56 -7.90 -3.20
N LEU A 99 26.44 -7.44 -4.11
CA LEU A 99 27.68 -6.74 -3.76
C LEU A 99 27.43 -5.25 -3.56
N SER A 100 26.61 -4.66 -4.43
CA SER A 100 26.22 -3.24 -4.36
C SER A 100 24.90 -3.00 -5.06
N LEU A 101 24.22 -1.92 -4.65
CA LEU A 101 23.09 -1.33 -5.33
C LEU A 101 23.47 0.11 -5.68
N GLU A 102 23.68 0.40 -6.95
CA GLU A 102 24.09 1.71 -7.42
C GLU A 102 22.88 2.57 -7.79
N GLU A 103 22.88 3.80 -7.29
CA GLU A 103 21.90 4.81 -7.63
C GLU A 103 22.33 5.54 -8.92
N GLY A 104 21.40 5.88 -9.80
CA GLY A 104 21.65 6.57 -11.05
C GLY A 104 20.38 6.73 -11.89
N PRO A 105 20.50 7.21 -13.14
CA PRO A 105 19.36 7.26 -14.07
C PRO A 105 18.72 5.88 -14.29
N THR A 106 19.55 4.85 -14.30
CA THR A 106 19.14 3.45 -14.20
C THR A 106 19.83 2.86 -12.97
N ARG A 107 19.06 2.38 -12.00
CA ARG A 107 19.61 1.71 -10.82
C ARG A 107 20.09 0.32 -11.20
N ILE A 108 21.23 -0.10 -10.67
CA ILE A 108 21.84 -1.39 -10.97
C ILE A 108 22.26 -2.10 -9.69
N ALA A 109 21.81 -3.34 -9.52
CA ALA A 109 22.30 -4.24 -8.48
C ALA A 109 23.37 -5.17 -9.07
N TYR A 110 24.58 -5.09 -8.54
CA TYR A 110 25.66 -6.01 -8.90
C TYR A 110 25.65 -7.22 -8.00
N VAL A 111 25.64 -8.39 -8.60
CA VAL A 111 25.52 -9.66 -7.87
C VAL A 111 26.57 -10.67 -8.29
N GLU A 112 26.88 -11.63 -7.39
CA GLU A 112 27.64 -12.83 -7.75
C GLU A 112 26.90 -14.09 -7.31
N GLU A 113 26.95 -15.14 -8.13
CA GLU A 113 26.33 -16.43 -7.78
C GLU A 113 27.08 -17.10 -6.63
N VAL A 114 26.32 -17.52 -5.61
CA VAL A 114 26.84 -18.18 -4.42
C VAL A 114 26.06 -19.45 -4.09
N ARG A 115 26.72 -20.39 -3.39
CA ARG A 115 26.03 -21.54 -2.79
C ARG A 115 26.07 -21.39 -1.29
N THR A 116 24.92 -21.05 -0.70
CA THR A 116 24.81 -20.76 0.72
C THR A 116 23.48 -21.26 1.27
N PRO A 117 23.42 -21.75 2.51
CA PRO A 117 22.16 -22.01 3.21
C PRO A 117 21.59 -20.74 3.89
N LEU A 118 22.17 -19.58 3.62
CA LEU A 118 21.76 -18.33 4.24
C LEU A 118 20.64 -17.67 3.43
N ARG A 119 19.86 -16.85 4.12
CA ARG A 119 18.83 -15.98 3.57
C ARG A 119 18.83 -14.67 4.34
N THR A 120 18.56 -13.58 3.66
CA THR A 120 18.34 -12.26 4.28
C THR A 120 16.86 -11.90 4.29
N ARG A 121 16.46 -11.14 5.29
CA ARG A 121 15.14 -10.54 5.42
C ARG A 121 15.28 -9.08 5.83
N ALA A 122 14.97 -8.16 4.91
CA ALA A 122 14.97 -6.73 5.17
C ALA A 122 13.92 -6.38 6.24
N GLN A 123 14.28 -5.40 7.06
CA GLN A 123 13.39 -4.72 7.98
C GLN A 123 13.25 -3.28 7.53
N ASP A 124 12.06 -2.71 7.60
CA ASP A 124 11.81 -1.34 7.19
C ASP A 124 11.06 -0.54 8.24
N ALA A 125 11.38 0.73 8.32
CA ALA A 125 10.61 1.73 9.04
C ALA A 125 9.71 2.46 8.07
N THR A 126 8.44 2.57 8.40
CA THR A 126 7.45 3.32 7.64
C THR A 126 6.88 4.43 8.50
N SER A 127 6.84 5.64 7.97
CA SER A 127 6.15 6.78 8.54
C SER A 127 5.14 7.34 7.54
N LEU A 128 4.10 8.00 8.05
CA LEU A 128 3.06 8.60 7.23
C LEU A 128 2.79 10.02 7.74
N ARG A 129 2.61 10.96 6.82
CA ARG A 129 2.24 12.33 7.09
C ARG A 129 0.99 12.69 6.30
N VAL A 130 0.00 13.29 6.95
CA VAL A 130 -1.21 13.80 6.31
C VAL A 130 -0.88 15.12 5.61
N ILE A 131 -1.14 15.19 4.30
CA ILE A 131 -0.91 16.40 3.49
C ILE A 131 -2.19 17.21 3.35
N SER A 132 -3.31 16.54 3.06
CA SER A 132 -4.64 17.16 3.01
C SER A 132 -5.72 16.20 3.48
N VAL A 133 -6.78 16.75 4.02
CA VAL A 133 -8.04 16.05 4.28
C VAL A 133 -9.04 16.53 3.24
N ASP A 134 -9.49 15.64 2.38
CA ASP A 134 -10.43 15.95 1.30
C ASP A 134 -11.88 15.73 1.76
N GLU A 135 -12.08 14.77 2.66
CA GLU A 135 -13.38 14.42 3.21
C GLU A 135 -13.25 13.90 4.64
N GLU A 136 -14.20 14.29 5.48
CA GLU A 136 -14.34 13.82 6.86
C GLU A 136 -15.78 13.33 7.08
N TRP A 137 -15.90 12.21 7.77
CA TRP A 137 -17.16 11.71 8.30
C TRP A 137 -17.02 11.42 9.80
N VAL A 138 -17.97 11.87 10.59
CA VAL A 138 -17.99 11.69 12.05
C VAL A 138 -19.18 10.83 12.42
N SER A 139 -18.95 9.80 13.25
CA SER A 139 -20.06 8.98 13.76
C SER A 139 -21.06 9.82 14.56
N PRO A 140 -22.35 9.45 14.60
CA PRO A 140 -23.40 10.24 15.26
C PRO A 140 -23.11 10.57 16.73
N ASP A 141 -22.36 9.71 17.41
CA ASP A 141 -21.94 9.87 18.81
C ASP A 141 -20.55 10.53 18.96
N SER A 142 -19.91 10.88 17.83
CA SER A 142 -18.58 11.48 17.76
C SER A 142 -17.44 10.62 18.36
N LEU A 143 -17.61 9.31 18.42
CA LEU A 143 -16.60 8.40 18.96
C LEU A 143 -15.58 7.94 17.92
N VAL A 144 -15.95 7.97 16.63
CA VAL A 144 -15.09 7.60 15.50
C VAL A 144 -15.13 8.70 14.44
N HIS A 145 -13.97 9.09 13.97
CA HIS A 145 -13.82 9.95 12.82
C HIS A 145 -13.16 9.20 11.69
N TRP A 146 -13.73 9.27 10.51
CA TRP A 146 -13.19 8.74 9.26
C TRP A 146 -12.78 9.88 8.35
N TYR A 147 -11.68 9.67 7.68
CA TYR A 147 -11.10 10.67 6.79
C TYR A 147 -10.66 10.04 5.47
N ARG A 148 -10.63 10.86 4.45
CA ARG A 148 -10.02 10.57 3.15
C ARG A 148 -9.20 11.77 2.72
N GLY A 149 -8.03 11.52 2.12
CA GLY A 149 -7.18 12.61 1.64
C GLY A 149 -5.83 12.13 1.13
N THR A 150 -4.95 13.10 0.91
CA THR A 150 -3.59 12.88 0.42
C THR A 150 -2.62 12.71 1.58
N VAL A 151 -1.73 11.74 1.45
CA VAL A 151 -0.68 11.44 2.42
C VAL A 151 0.69 11.28 1.74
N ASP A 152 1.75 11.57 2.49
CA ASP A 152 3.12 11.16 2.16
C ASP A 152 3.47 9.94 3.01
N VAL A 153 3.75 8.82 2.36
CA VAL A 153 4.23 7.58 2.99
C VAL A 153 5.72 7.49 2.74
N THR A 154 6.53 7.60 3.79
CA THR A 154 7.98 7.48 3.71
C THR A 154 8.40 6.13 4.28
N ARG A 155 9.16 5.37 3.49
CA ARG A 155 9.69 4.07 3.84
C ARG A 155 11.21 4.08 3.70
N GLN A 156 11.89 3.45 4.67
CA GLN A 156 13.33 3.24 4.65
C GLN A 156 13.65 1.81 5.10
N VAL A 157 14.46 1.10 4.34
CA VAL A 157 15.03 -0.17 4.79
C VAL A 157 16.17 0.15 5.75
N THR A 158 16.01 -0.19 7.01
CA THR A 158 16.92 0.21 8.11
C THR A 158 17.95 -0.85 8.45
N ASP A 159 17.60 -2.11 8.26
CA ASP A 159 18.43 -3.23 8.65
C ASP A 159 17.93 -4.54 7.99
N PHE A 160 18.69 -5.61 8.18
CA PHE A 160 18.25 -6.94 7.77
C PHE A 160 18.66 -8.03 8.76
N ASP A 161 17.81 -9.04 8.86
CA ASP A 161 18.12 -10.28 9.54
C ASP A 161 18.81 -11.25 8.62
N LEU A 162 19.90 -11.86 9.09
CA LEU A 162 20.51 -13.01 8.46
C LEU A 162 19.96 -14.30 9.07
N LEU A 163 19.42 -15.17 8.23
CA LEU A 163 18.71 -16.38 8.60
C LEU A 163 19.37 -17.61 7.98
N ARG A 164 19.26 -18.78 8.64
CA ARG A 164 19.75 -20.06 8.13
C ARG A 164 18.61 -20.98 7.74
N LEU A 165 18.69 -21.52 6.49
CA LEU A 165 17.78 -22.55 6.02
C LEU A 165 18.19 -23.95 6.53
N PRO A 166 17.23 -24.91 6.68
CA PRO A 166 15.83 -24.80 6.28
C PRO A 166 14.90 -24.17 7.34
N GLY A 167 15.31 -24.05 8.58
CA GLY A 167 14.44 -23.63 9.71
C GLY A 167 14.27 -22.13 9.89
N LEU A 168 14.89 -21.29 9.02
CA LEU A 168 14.93 -19.83 9.19
C LEU A 168 15.48 -19.40 10.55
N GLU A 169 16.49 -20.15 11.05
CA GLU A 169 17.16 -19.85 12.30
C GLU A 169 17.83 -18.48 12.22
N TYR A 170 17.48 -17.59 13.16
CA TYR A 170 18.09 -16.27 13.28
C TYR A 170 19.59 -16.37 13.64
N ILE A 171 20.42 -15.64 12.90
CA ILE A 171 21.87 -15.59 13.13
C ILE A 171 22.29 -14.21 13.66
N SER A 172 21.95 -13.15 12.94
CA SER A 172 22.35 -11.78 13.27
C SER A 172 21.44 -10.77 12.60
N ASN A 173 21.47 -9.54 13.08
CA ASN A 173 20.89 -8.37 12.43
C ASN A 173 22.03 -7.42 12.05
N THR A 174 21.90 -6.77 10.89
CA THR A 174 22.89 -5.81 10.36
C THR A 174 22.18 -4.54 9.93
N GLN A 175 22.65 -3.40 10.42
CA GLN A 175 22.14 -2.08 10.04
C GLN A 175 22.52 -1.75 8.60
N LEU A 176 21.63 -1.06 7.90
CA LEU A 176 21.78 -0.55 6.55
C LEU A 176 21.61 0.96 6.52
N ASP A 177 22.34 1.61 5.61
CA ASP A 177 22.19 3.04 5.31
C ASP A 177 21.51 3.17 3.92
N MET A 178 20.23 2.78 3.87
CA MET A 178 19.44 2.89 2.64
C MET A 178 18.70 4.22 2.61
N PRO A 179 18.48 4.80 1.40
CA PRO A 179 17.74 6.07 1.28
C PRO A 179 16.28 5.92 1.69
N GLU A 180 15.72 7.01 2.20
CA GLU A 180 14.27 7.14 2.36
C GLU A 180 13.59 7.27 1.00
N ARG A 181 12.45 6.59 0.85
CA ARG A 181 11.58 6.67 -0.34
C ARG A 181 10.21 7.18 0.07
N THR A 182 9.80 8.30 -0.49
CA THR A 182 8.49 8.91 -0.19
C THR A 182 7.54 8.73 -1.36
N LEU A 183 6.39 8.16 -1.06
CA LEU A 183 5.26 8.01 -1.97
C LEU A 183 4.16 9.00 -1.55
N ARG A 184 3.83 9.95 -2.42
CA ARG A 184 2.61 10.75 -2.28
C ARG A 184 1.44 10.03 -2.89
N THR A 185 0.40 9.75 -2.07
CA THR A 185 -0.72 8.91 -2.50
C THR A 185 -2.03 9.29 -1.79
N GLN A 186 -3.11 8.57 -2.13
CA GLN A 186 -4.41 8.69 -1.46
C GLN A 186 -4.52 7.67 -0.34
N ALA A 187 -5.15 8.10 0.77
CA ALA A 187 -5.45 7.24 1.90
C ALA A 187 -6.87 7.46 2.43
N CYS A 188 -7.42 6.44 3.06
CA CYS A 188 -8.50 6.59 4.03
C CYS A 188 -8.00 6.14 5.40
N TRP A 189 -8.48 6.80 6.45
CA TRP A 189 -8.09 6.45 7.82
C TRP A 189 -9.21 6.73 8.80
N TYR A 190 -9.12 6.10 9.95
CA TYR A 190 -10.01 6.38 11.05
C TYR A 190 -9.24 6.57 12.36
N THR A 191 -9.85 7.36 13.26
CA THR A 191 -9.31 7.66 14.58
C THR A 191 -10.33 7.36 15.66
N LEU A 192 -9.83 6.91 16.82
CA LEU A 192 -10.63 6.71 18.03
C LEU A 192 -9.85 7.24 19.24
N SER A 193 -10.56 7.70 20.26
CA SER A 193 -9.91 8.10 21.51
C SER A 193 -9.43 6.87 22.31
N PRO A 194 -8.37 7.01 23.12
CA PRO A 194 -7.98 5.95 24.08
C PRO A 194 -9.13 5.59 25.05
N ALA A 195 -9.99 6.56 25.38
CA ALA A 195 -11.15 6.31 26.24
C ALA A 195 -12.20 5.44 25.53
N THR A 196 -12.44 5.68 24.22
CA THR A 196 -13.31 4.82 23.40
C THR A 196 -12.75 3.41 23.31
N MET A 197 -11.44 3.26 23.06
CA MET A 197 -10.78 1.94 23.03
C MET A 197 -11.00 1.17 24.33
N ALA A 198 -10.79 1.83 25.46
CA ALA A 198 -11.04 1.23 26.79
C ALA A 198 -12.51 0.87 27.02
N ALA A 199 -13.45 1.74 26.60
CA ALA A 199 -14.89 1.50 26.73
C ALA A 199 -15.39 0.29 25.96
N ILE A 200 -14.77 -0.04 24.80
CA ILE A 200 -15.09 -1.24 24.04
C ILE A 200 -14.33 -2.48 24.51
N GLY A 201 -13.58 -2.39 25.60
CA GLY A 201 -12.89 -3.53 26.24
C GLY A 201 -11.49 -3.81 25.73
N ILE A 202 -10.82 -2.86 25.08
CA ILE A 202 -9.43 -2.99 24.65
C ILE A 202 -8.54 -2.34 25.71
N ASP A 203 -7.77 -3.17 26.39
CA ASP A 203 -6.83 -2.72 27.42
C ASP A 203 -5.69 -1.89 26.82
N LYS A 204 -5.15 -0.95 27.60
CA LYS A 204 -4.08 -0.04 27.16
C LYS A 204 -2.87 -0.77 26.56
N GLY A 205 -2.54 -1.95 27.06
CA GLY A 205 -1.44 -2.79 26.56
C GLY A 205 -1.73 -3.42 25.21
N ASP A 206 -3.02 -3.61 24.88
CA ASP A 206 -3.47 -4.30 23.66
C ASP A 206 -3.82 -3.33 22.52
N VAL A 207 -3.87 -2.02 22.75
CA VAL A 207 -4.29 -1.02 21.76
C VAL A 207 -3.51 -1.16 20.46
N LEU A 208 -2.17 -1.19 20.54
CA LEU A 208 -1.33 -1.32 19.35
C LEU A 208 -1.59 -2.63 18.60
N GLY A 209 -1.68 -3.74 19.33
CA GLY A 209 -1.97 -5.04 18.74
C GLY A 209 -3.36 -5.13 18.10
N ALA A 210 -4.36 -4.46 18.68
CA ALA A 210 -5.71 -4.40 18.14
C ALA A 210 -5.78 -3.58 16.84
N LEU A 211 -5.16 -2.39 16.82
CA LEU A 211 -5.07 -1.53 15.64
C LEU A 211 -4.32 -2.21 14.49
N HIS A 212 -3.16 -2.80 14.79
CA HIS A 212 -2.32 -3.48 13.82
C HIS A 212 -3.02 -4.72 13.21
N ALA A 213 -3.68 -5.52 14.03
CA ALA A 213 -4.45 -6.65 13.55
C ALA A 213 -5.69 -6.22 12.72
N ALA A 214 -6.36 -5.13 13.10
CA ALA A 214 -7.46 -4.57 12.33
C ALA A 214 -6.98 -3.98 11.00
N GLU A 215 -5.84 -3.29 10.96
CA GLU A 215 -5.18 -2.83 9.73
C GLU A 215 -4.94 -3.98 8.76
N HIS A 216 -4.24 -5.04 9.21
CA HIS A 216 -3.93 -6.20 8.38
C HIS A 216 -5.19 -6.86 7.80
N ALA A 217 -6.21 -7.06 8.64
CA ALA A 217 -7.46 -7.66 8.20
C ALA A 217 -8.18 -6.76 7.19
N SER A 218 -8.18 -5.44 7.41
CA SER A 218 -8.81 -4.46 6.52
C SER A 218 -8.14 -4.43 5.14
N ILE A 219 -6.80 -4.39 5.10
CA ILE A 219 -6.03 -4.48 3.85
C ILE A 219 -6.26 -5.82 3.13
N ALA A 220 -6.46 -6.90 3.86
CA ALA A 220 -6.71 -8.22 3.26
C ALA A 220 -8.10 -8.32 2.62
N LEU A 221 -9.10 -7.59 3.12
CA LEU A 221 -10.49 -7.68 2.69
C LEU A 221 -10.88 -6.61 1.66
N LEU A 222 -10.27 -5.41 1.68
CA LEU A 222 -10.59 -4.35 0.72
C LEU A 222 -10.44 -4.79 -0.75
N PRO A 223 -9.45 -5.60 -1.16
CA PRO A 223 -9.35 -6.13 -2.52
C PRO A 223 -10.58 -6.85 -3.05
N LEU A 224 -11.32 -7.52 -2.18
CA LEU A 224 -12.55 -8.21 -2.57
C LEU A 224 -13.70 -7.27 -2.92
N LEU A 225 -13.64 -6.03 -2.45
CA LEU A 225 -14.64 -4.98 -2.69
C LEU A 225 -14.19 -4.02 -3.80
N ALA A 226 -12.94 -3.56 -3.71
CA ALA A 226 -12.37 -2.57 -4.62
C ALA A 226 -11.78 -3.17 -5.91
N ASN A 227 -11.81 -4.50 -6.07
CA ASN A 227 -11.34 -5.21 -7.26
C ASN A 227 -9.85 -4.97 -7.57
N CYS A 228 -9.02 -5.00 -6.54
CA CYS A 228 -7.56 -4.80 -6.62
C CYS A 228 -6.79 -5.99 -6.05
N ASP A 229 -5.46 -5.91 -6.09
CA ASP A 229 -4.58 -6.87 -5.41
C ASP A 229 -4.21 -6.36 -4.01
N ARG A 230 -3.86 -7.26 -3.10
CA ARG A 230 -3.34 -6.89 -1.77
C ARG A 230 -2.07 -6.01 -1.87
N TRP A 231 -1.28 -6.18 -2.93
CA TRP A 231 -0.06 -5.42 -3.16
C TRP A 231 -0.33 -3.99 -3.64
N ASP A 232 -1.54 -3.71 -4.10
CA ASP A 232 -1.99 -2.37 -4.52
C ASP A 232 -2.34 -1.46 -3.33
N LEU A 233 -2.30 -2.01 -2.10
CA LEU A 233 -2.61 -1.30 -0.85
C LEU A 233 -1.44 -1.38 0.12
N GLY A 234 -1.31 -0.37 0.97
CA GLY A 234 -0.48 -0.36 2.14
C GLY A 234 -1.24 0.17 3.36
N GLY A 235 -0.61 0.15 4.51
CA GLY A 235 -1.20 0.73 5.71
C GLY A 235 -0.19 1.06 6.78
N LEU A 236 -0.67 1.78 7.77
CA LEU A 236 0.04 2.12 8.99
C LEU A 236 -0.96 2.18 10.14
N SER A 237 -0.63 1.55 11.25
CA SER A 237 -1.39 1.68 12.50
C SER A 237 -0.49 2.15 13.62
N THR A 238 -1.01 3.03 14.45
CA THR A 238 -0.29 3.58 15.60
C THR A 238 -1.23 3.93 16.74
N ASN A 239 -0.76 3.79 17.97
CA ASN A 239 -1.50 4.20 19.16
C ASN A 239 -1.47 5.71 19.42
N LEU A 240 -0.60 6.45 18.71
CA LEU A 240 -0.54 7.90 18.73
C LEU A 240 0.13 8.40 17.43
N HIS A 241 -0.66 8.97 16.53
CA HIS A 241 -0.14 9.55 15.30
C HIS A 241 0.12 11.05 15.48
N THR A 242 1.23 11.53 14.91
CA THR A 242 1.68 12.92 15.09
C THR A 242 0.73 13.97 14.52
N ASP A 243 0.00 13.66 13.45
CA ASP A 243 -0.89 14.62 12.79
C ASP A 243 -2.33 14.54 13.31
N THR A 244 -2.71 13.45 13.98
CA THR A 244 -4.06 13.26 14.52
C THR A 244 -4.13 13.34 16.04
N ASP A 245 -2.99 13.20 16.73
CA ASP A 245 -2.86 13.08 18.19
C ASP A 245 -3.70 11.94 18.81
N LEU A 246 -4.08 10.94 18.00
CA LEU A 246 -4.97 9.86 18.37
C LEU A 246 -4.46 8.50 17.86
N PRO A 247 -4.95 7.40 18.45
CA PRO A 247 -4.87 6.08 17.83
C PRO A 247 -5.49 6.12 16.43
N THR A 248 -4.72 5.71 15.43
CA THR A 248 -5.08 5.87 14.02
C THR A 248 -4.71 4.62 13.22
N VAL A 249 -5.58 4.23 12.31
CA VAL A 249 -5.31 3.23 11.27
C VAL A 249 -5.48 3.88 9.92
N PHE A 250 -4.43 3.84 9.12
CA PHE A 250 -4.40 4.27 7.72
C PHE A 250 -4.43 3.06 6.79
N VAL A 251 -5.17 3.18 5.69
CA VAL A 251 -5.05 2.32 4.52
C VAL A 251 -4.88 3.21 3.30
N HIS A 252 -3.83 2.99 2.54
CA HIS A 252 -3.46 3.85 1.41
C HIS A 252 -3.23 3.05 0.14
N ASP A 253 -3.37 3.71 -1.00
CA ASP A 253 -3.01 3.16 -2.29
C ASP A 253 -1.47 3.04 -2.41
N ALA A 254 -0.98 2.01 -3.08
CA ALA A 254 0.45 1.80 -3.28
C ALA A 254 0.98 2.47 -4.57
N TYR A 255 0.24 3.42 -5.13
CA TYR A 255 0.55 4.12 -6.38
C TYR A 255 0.68 5.62 -6.18
N PRO A 256 1.60 6.28 -6.91
CA PRO A 256 1.70 7.75 -6.91
C PRO A 256 0.37 8.41 -7.30
N GLY A 257 -0.07 9.37 -6.49
CA GLY A 257 -1.35 10.06 -6.69
C GLY A 257 -2.60 9.25 -6.32
N GLY A 258 -2.44 7.95 -6.05
CA GLY A 258 -3.53 7.04 -5.74
C GLY A 258 -4.11 6.33 -6.97
N ALA A 259 -4.80 5.23 -6.74
CA ALA A 259 -5.52 4.43 -7.75
C ALA A 259 -7.03 4.35 -7.48
N GLY A 260 -7.51 5.04 -6.45
CA GLY A 260 -8.93 5.11 -6.11
C GLY A 260 -9.41 4.04 -5.13
N TYR A 261 -8.55 3.13 -4.68
CA TYR A 261 -8.95 2.06 -3.75
C TYR A 261 -9.25 2.59 -2.34
N ALA A 262 -8.42 3.52 -1.84
CA ALA A 262 -8.66 4.17 -0.56
C ALA A 262 -9.95 5.01 -0.60
N HIS A 263 -10.23 5.68 -1.72
CA HIS A 263 -11.50 6.38 -1.94
C HIS A 263 -12.68 5.41 -1.88
N TYR A 264 -12.57 4.26 -2.58
CA TYR A 264 -13.60 3.22 -2.56
C TYR A 264 -13.81 2.68 -1.14
N GLY A 265 -12.72 2.43 -0.39
CA GLY A 265 -12.77 1.97 0.99
C GLY A 265 -13.50 2.96 1.92
N PHE A 266 -13.28 4.27 1.75
CA PHE A 266 -14.00 5.31 2.49
C PHE A 266 -15.50 5.31 2.16
N ALA A 267 -15.86 5.32 0.88
CA ALA A 267 -17.25 5.37 0.44
C ALA A 267 -18.05 4.11 0.87
N HIS A 268 -17.38 2.96 0.97
CA HIS A 268 -18.00 1.68 1.33
C HIS A 268 -17.53 1.18 2.71
N ALA A 269 -17.14 2.08 3.61
CA ALA A 269 -16.45 1.73 4.85
C ALA A 269 -17.28 0.78 5.74
N ARG A 270 -18.60 0.94 5.82
CA ARG A 270 -19.46 0.05 6.60
C ARG A 270 -19.42 -1.39 6.07
N GLU A 271 -19.62 -1.60 4.77
CA GLU A 271 -19.54 -2.93 4.17
C GLU A 271 -18.15 -3.52 4.33
N TRP A 272 -17.11 -2.70 4.16
CA TRP A 272 -15.73 -3.12 4.35
C TRP A 272 -15.46 -3.59 5.77
N MET A 273 -15.86 -2.82 6.78
CA MET A 273 -15.68 -3.20 8.18
C MET A 273 -16.52 -4.43 8.56
N GLU A 274 -17.75 -4.54 8.03
CA GLU A 274 -18.62 -5.70 8.26
C GLU A 274 -17.99 -7.00 7.72
N ARG A 275 -17.49 -6.99 6.47
CA ARG A 275 -16.79 -8.13 5.86
C ARG A 275 -15.52 -8.47 6.62
N THR A 276 -14.76 -7.47 7.03
CA THR A 276 -13.53 -7.64 7.80
C THR A 276 -13.81 -8.24 9.18
N TYR A 277 -14.79 -7.71 9.90
CA TYR A 277 -15.24 -8.24 11.18
C TYR A 277 -15.70 -9.71 11.06
N GLN A 278 -16.49 -10.01 10.04
CA GLN A 278 -16.96 -11.38 9.79
C GLN A 278 -15.78 -12.33 9.58
N ALA A 279 -14.83 -12.00 8.72
CA ALA A 279 -13.67 -12.83 8.43
C ALA A 279 -12.82 -13.12 9.67
N VAL A 280 -12.57 -12.11 10.52
CA VAL A 280 -11.82 -12.28 11.77
C VAL A 280 -12.63 -13.12 12.79
N SER A 281 -13.94 -12.89 12.89
CA SER A 281 -14.81 -13.53 13.87
C SER A 281 -15.07 -15.01 13.57
N GLU A 282 -15.22 -15.37 12.30
CA GLU A 282 -15.47 -16.75 11.86
C GLU A 282 -14.20 -17.62 11.81
N CYS A 283 -13.03 -17.01 11.86
CA CYS A 283 -11.77 -17.75 11.84
C CYS A 283 -11.58 -18.52 13.15
N GLN A 284 -11.40 -19.83 13.06
CA GLN A 284 -11.32 -20.75 14.23
C GLN A 284 -9.97 -20.74 14.95
N CYS A 285 -8.95 -20.00 14.44
CA CYS A 285 -7.67 -19.90 15.13
C CYS A 285 -7.80 -19.15 16.44
N HIS A 286 -6.91 -19.42 17.41
CA HIS A 286 -6.92 -18.78 18.72
C HIS A 286 -6.29 -17.37 18.69
N ASP A 287 -5.02 -17.25 18.28
CA ASP A 287 -4.23 -16.02 18.43
C ASP A 287 -4.06 -15.22 17.16
N GLY A 288 -4.58 -15.71 16.02
CA GLY A 288 -4.39 -15.13 14.71
C GLY A 288 -3.65 -16.07 13.76
N CYS A 289 -3.93 -15.93 12.47
CA CYS A 289 -3.28 -16.71 11.42
C CYS A 289 -3.30 -15.96 10.08
N PRO A 290 -2.59 -16.45 9.03
CA PRO A 290 -2.58 -15.81 7.71
C PRO A 290 -3.94 -15.67 7.04
N ARG A 291 -4.96 -16.42 7.51
CA ARG A 291 -6.34 -16.32 7.01
C ARG A 291 -7.09 -15.10 7.57
N CYS A 292 -6.70 -14.57 8.75
CA CYS A 292 -7.47 -13.51 9.41
C CYS A 292 -6.67 -12.22 9.67
N ILE A 293 -5.61 -12.24 10.49
CA ILE A 293 -4.93 -11.02 10.93
C ILE A 293 -3.43 -10.96 10.62
N GLN A 294 -2.81 -12.07 10.18
CA GLN A 294 -1.40 -12.05 9.82
C GLN A 294 -1.22 -11.61 8.37
N SER A 295 -0.24 -10.73 8.11
CA SER A 295 0.10 -10.24 6.78
C SER A 295 1.49 -10.70 6.36
N PRO A 296 1.66 -11.21 5.13
CA PRO A 296 2.99 -11.51 4.59
C PRO A 296 3.80 -10.24 4.26
N LYS A 297 3.15 -9.07 4.26
CA LYS A 297 3.77 -7.76 3.98
C LYS A 297 4.22 -7.02 5.23
N CYS A 298 3.96 -7.58 6.43
CA CYS A 298 4.24 -6.89 7.68
C CYS A 298 5.74 -6.76 7.92
N GLY A 299 6.26 -5.52 7.97
CA GLY A 299 7.64 -5.19 8.28
C GLY A 299 8.03 -5.53 9.74
N ASN A 300 7.03 -5.58 10.66
CA ASN A 300 7.25 -5.87 12.08
C ASN A 300 7.11 -7.37 12.41
N GLY A 301 7.16 -8.27 11.43
CA GLY A 301 7.06 -9.71 11.65
C GLY A 301 5.72 -10.17 12.24
N ASN A 302 4.65 -9.39 12.07
CA ASN A 302 3.32 -9.61 12.66
C ASN A 302 3.28 -9.47 14.20
N GLU A 303 4.07 -8.57 14.77
CA GLU A 303 4.11 -8.30 16.20
C GLU A 303 4.05 -6.79 16.50
N PRO A 304 3.26 -6.35 17.53
CA PRO A 304 2.25 -7.17 18.21
C PRO A 304 0.96 -7.29 17.42
N LEU A 305 0.24 -8.40 17.54
CA LEU A 305 -1.12 -8.58 17.01
C LEU A 305 -2.06 -9.07 18.13
N SER A 306 -3.27 -8.49 18.19
CA SER A 306 -4.34 -8.92 19.09
C SER A 306 -5.60 -9.26 18.29
N LYS A 307 -5.89 -10.56 18.11
CA LYS A 307 -7.12 -11.00 17.42
C LYS A 307 -8.38 -10.61 18.18
N ILE A 308 -8.34 -10.72 19.52
CA ILE A 308 -9.46 -10.34 20.38
C ILE A 308 -9.69 -8.83 20.28
N GLY A 309 -8.63 -8.04 20.38
CA GLY A 309 -8.70 -6.59 20.25
C GLY A 309 -9.19 -6.15 18.86
N ALA A 310 -8.69 -6.78 17.78
CA ALA A 310 -9.17 -6.50 16.42
C ALA A 310 -10.66 -6.83 16.25
N LYS A 311 -11.12 -7.93 16.83
CA LYS A 311 -12.54 -8.30 16.77
C LYS A 311 -13.43 -7.28 17.49
N LEU A 312 -13.02 -6.80 18.67
CA LEU A 312 -13.74 -5.77 19.40
C LEU A 312 -13.78 -4.45 18.61
N LEU A 313 -12.62 -4.02 18.09
CA LEU A 313 -12.49 -2.79 17.32
C LEU A 313 -13.32 -2.84 16.03
N LEU A 314 -13.16 -3.89 15.22
CA LEU A 314 -13.88 -4.04 13.96
C LEU A 314 -15.39 -4.14 14.17
N GLY A 315 -15.84 -4.88 15.20
CA GLY A 315 -17.25 -4.96 15.56
C GLY A 315 -17.84 -3.59 15.92
N PHE A 316 -17.07 -2.77 16.65
CA PHE A 316 -17.47 -1.41 16.96
C PHE A 316 -17.53 -0.51 15.71
N LEU A 317 -16.54 -0.63 14.82
CA LEU A 317 -16.45 0.14 13.57
C LEU A 317 -17.61 -0.15 12.61
N VAL A 318 -18.21 -1.33 12.61
CA VAL A 318 -19.37 -1.66 11.74
C VAL A 318 -20.49 -0.61 11.90
N GLU A 319 -20.81 -0.25 13.15
CA GLU A 319 -21.86 0.73 13.45
C GLU A 319 -21.36 2.19 13.38
N HIS A 320 -20.04 2.41 13.34
CA HIS A 320 -19.37 3.71 13.40
C HIS A 320 -18.55 3.99 12.12
N SER A 321 -19.04 3.55 10.97
CA SER A 321 -18.42 3.77 9.66
C SER A 321 -19.36 4.50 8.70
N PRO A 322 -18.83 5.29 7.76
CA PRO A 322 -19.59 5.87 6.66
C PRO A 322 -20.37 4.81 5.90
N PHE A 323 -21.56 5.15 5.45
CA PHE A 323 -22.37 4.31 4.56
C PHE A 323 -23.03 5.18 3.50
N GLU A 324 -23.05 4.73 2.26
CA GLU A 324 -23.93 5.29 1.25
C GLU A 324 -25.36 4.85 1.57
N GLU A 325 -26.28 5.83 1.71
CA GLU A 325 -27.69 5.52 1.58
C GLU A 325 -27.91 5.06 0.13
N ILE A 326 -28.03 3.75 -0.09
CA ILE A 326 -28.49 3.22 -1.39
C ILE A 326 -29.84 3.86 -1.64
N PRO A 327 -30.02 4.72 -2.66
CA PRO A 327 -31.32 5.27 -2.97
C PRO A 327 -32.25 4.05 -3.20
N ARG A 328 -33.24 3.85 -2.33
CA ARG A 328 -34.26 2.82 -2.56
C ARG A 328 -34.86 3.14 -3.93
N LYS A 329 -34.55 2.30 -4.93
CA LYS A 329 -35.31 2.33 -6.17
C LYS A 329 -36.78 2.25 -5.76
N LEU A 330 -37.49 3.38 -5.95
CA LEU A 330 -38.93 3.38 -5.85
C LEU A 330 -39.39 2.21 -6.73
N SER A 331 -39.94 1.19 -6.11
CA SER A 331 -40.61 0.10 -6.82
C SER A 331 -41.63 0.75 -7.74
N ASP A 332 -41.41 0.61 -9.03
CA ASP A 332 -42.38 0.96 -10.03
C ASP A 332 -43.73 0.34 -9.65
N THR A 333 -44.59 1.19 -9.14
CA THR A 333 -45.99 0.88 -9.01
C THR A 333 -46.63 1.10 -10.36
N LYS A 334 -46.94 0.01 -11.02
CA LYS A 334 -47.85 -0.21 -12.15
C LYS A 334 -47.31 0.11 -13.56
#